data_28ec01fe3df9fa0dfe460c38b56eef04
#
_entry.id   28ec01fe3df9fa0dfe460c38b56eef04
#
_cell.length_a   1.000
_cell.length_b   1.000
_cell.length_c   1.000
_cell.angle_alpha   90.00
_cell.angle_beta   90.00
_cell.angle_gamma   90.00
#
_symmetry.space_group_name_H-M   'P 1'
#
loop_
_entity.id
_entity.type
_entity.pdbx_description
1 polymer ?
#
loop_
_entity_poly.entity_id
_entity_poly.type
_entity_poly.pdbx_seq_one_letter_code
_entity_poly.pdbx_strand_id
1 'polypeptide(L)'
;MPHRQGSKRAADDDCQPCHNCSDTVIKRNTDPADIGRFYQPDVALVADAAKTADNILYWLNEAKIEPSGFANELPDSDLSTYPAGDPANSAEGFINFEYALDRLNDALPENRIMMTDGGRYITEVWCRVRVPDPKSFHMTDNFAAIGQGMQQAIGAAHVDPSRPVVLFIGDGGFMMGGITEFNTAVRTNRDLIVIVCNDTAYGAEHIQMRDRNLDPSLTQFDWPSFAAIAVSLGGEGVEVASPDDLEVAIEALKARKGPILVELKLDPDNVPRMRM
;
A
#
# COMPACT_ATOMS: atom_id res chain seq x y z
N MET A 1 0.37 -17.46 53.41
CA MET A 1 0.93 -17.05 52.12
C MET A 1 -0.23 -16.75 51.17
N PRO A 2 -0.45 -15.52 50.73
CA PRO A 2 -1.56 -15.17 49.90
C PRO A 2 -1.27 -15.40 48.43
N HIS A 3 -2.19 -15.98 47.72
CA HIS A 3 -2.21 -16.19 46.28
C HIS A 3 -2.09 -14.86 45.55
N ARG A 4 -1.06 -14.73 44.67
CA ARG A 4 -0.99 -13.66 43.67
C ARG A 4 -2.07 -13.93 42.63
N GLN A 5 -3.11 -13.14 42.63
CA GLN A 5 -4.00 -12.96 41.49
C GLN A 5 -3.20 -12.24 40.39
N GLY A 6 -2.95 -12.92 39.27
CA GLY A 6 -2.38 -12.34 38.08
C GLY A 6 -3.38 -11.31 37.50
N SER A 7 -2.97 -10.06 37.45
CA SER A 7 -3.71 -9.04 36.72
C SER A 7 -3.77 -9.43 35.24
N LYS A 8 -4.96 -9.74 34.75
CA LYS A 8 -5.22 -9.75 33.31
C LYS A 8 -4.95 -8.32 32.82
N ARG A 9 -3.89 -8.12 32.07
CA ARG A 9 -3.72 -6.88 31.29
C ARG A 9 -4.90 -6.84 30.32
N ALA A 10 -5.59 -5.70 30.31
CA ALA A 10 -6.55 -5.40 29.26
C ALA A 10 -5.85 -5.60 27.91
N ALA A 11 -6.41 -6.42 27.06
CA ALA A 11 -6.01 -6.49 25.68
C ALA A 11 -6.28 -5.10 25.07
N ASP A 12 -5.28 -4.54 24.41
CA ASP A 12 -5.48 -3.34 23.61
C ASP A 12 -6.54 -3.67 22.55
N ASP A 13 -7.65 -2.93 22.59
CA ASP A 13 -8.83 -3.14 21.73
C ASP A 13 -8.58 -2.81 20.25
N ASP A 14 -7.35 -2.45 19.86
CA ASP A 14 -6.97 -2.07 18.49
C ASP A 14 -6.39 -3.22 17.64
N CYS A 15 -6.13 -4.39 18.22
CA CYS A 15 -5.88 -5.60 17.46
C CYS A 15 -7.22 -6.34 17.36
N GLN A 16 -7.92 -6.22 16.22
CA GLN A 16 -9.12 -7.02 16.01
C GLN A 16 -8.73 -8.50 16.20
N PRO A 17 -9.31 -9.19 17.18
CA PRO A 17 -9.03 -10.59 17.39
C PRO A 17 -9.47 -11.33 16.12
N CYS A 18 -8.64 -12.23 15.63
CA CYS A 18 -9.08 -13.27 14.72
C CYS A 18 -10.39 -13.82 15.26
N HIS A 19 -11.45 -13.69 14.48
CA HIS A 19 -12.82 -13.96 14.91
C HIS A 19 -12.97 -15.42 15.31
N ASN A 20 -13.12 -15.66 16.53
CA ASN A 20 -13.50 -16.81 17.33
C ASN A 20 -12.39 -17.26 18.27
N CYS A 21 -12.53 -16.88 19.55
CA CYS A 21 -11.66 -17.34 20.63
C CYS A 21 -11.75 -18.87 20.91
N SER A 22 -12.44 -19.62 20.04
CA SER A 22 -12.57 -21.08 20.10
C SER A 22 -11.67 -21.83 19.13
N ASP A 23 -11.02 -21.12 18.18
CA ASP A 23 -10.24 -21.78 17.13
C ASP A 23 -8.80 -22.07 17.59
N THR A 24 -8.33 -23.26 17.26
CA THR A 24 -6.94 -23.63 17.52
C THR A 24 -6.01 -22.86 16.58
N VAL A 25 -5.12 -22.08 17.16
CA VAL A 25 -4.15 -21.26 16.40
C VAL A 25 -2.85 -22.04 16.24
N ILE A 26 -2.50 -22.35 15.00
CA ILE A 26 -1.23 -22.97 14.63
C ILE A 26 -0.34 -21.90 14.04
N LYS A 27 0.80 -21.63 14.68
CA LYS A 27 1.80 -20.71 14.15
C LYS A 27 3.05 -21.44 13.68
N ARG A 28 3.44 -21.17 12.45
CA ARG A 28 4.65 -21.70 11.84
C ARG A 28 5.64 -20.56 11.56
N ASN A 29 6.90 -20.75 11.90
CA ASN A 29 8.01 -19.89 11.49
C ASN A 29 9.29 -20.72 11.37
N THR A 30 10.27 -20.27 10.58
CA THR A 30 11.64 -20.85 10.54
C THR A 30 12.46 -20.43 11.75
N ASP A 31 12.19 -19.24 12.31
CA ASP A 31 12.83 -18.73 13.52
C ASP A 31 11.95 -19.04 14.75
N PRO A 32 12.44 -19.85 15.71
CA PRO A 32 11.71 -20.12 16.94
C PRO A 32 11.47 -18.89 17.79
N ALA A 33 12.30 -17.83 17.68
CA ALA A 33 12.14 -16.59 18.45
C ALA A 33 10.93 -15.77 18.04
N ASP A 34 10.43 -15.95 16.82
CA ASP A 34 9.23 -15.29 16.33
C ASP A 34 7.93 -15.99 16.74
N ILE A 35 8.02 -17.23 17.22
CA ILE A 35 6.84 -17.96 17.69
C ILE A 35 6.48 -17.45 19.09
N GLY A 36 5.24 -16.98 19.23
CA GLY A 36 4.76 -16.43 20.49
C GLY A 36 5.11 -14.94 20.72
N ARG A 37 5.77 -14.29 19.77
CA ARG A 37 6.20 -12.89 19.91
C ARG A 37 5.03 -11.91 20.06
N PHE A 38 3.98 -12.09 19.30
CA PHE A 38 2.80 -11.20 19.30
C PHE A 38 1.60 -11.84 19.99
N TYR A 39 1.44 -13.15 19.87
CA TYR A 39 0.38 -13.93 20.53
C TYR A 39 0.87 -15.36 20.78
N GLN A 40 0.29 -16.01 21.79
CA GLN A 40 0.62 -17.39 22.12
C GLN A 40 -0.19 -18.34 21.23
N PRO A 41 0.44 -19.11 20.36
CA PRO A 41 -0.25 -20.14 19.56
C PRO A 41 -0.54 -21.39 20.41
N ASP A 42 -1.56 -22.14 20.04
CA ASP A 42 -1.85 -23.46 20.63
C ASP A 42 -0.86 -24.51 20.16
N VAL A 43 -0.41 -24.42 18.89
CA VAL A 43 0.58 -25.28 18.30
C VAL A 43 1.68 -24.46 17.63
N ALA A 44 2.92 -24.74 18.00
CA ALA A 44 4.12 -24.11 17.46
C ALA A 44 4.86 -25.03 16.50
N LEU A 45 5.10 -24.61 15.26
CA LEU A 45 5.85 -25.36 14.25
C LEU A 45 7.08 -24.57 13.81
N VAL A 46 8.27 -25.04 14.21
CA VAL A 46 9.54 -24.48 13.72
C VAL A 46 9.94 -25.25 12.46
N ALA A 47 9.59 -24.76 11.30
CA ALA A 47 9.79 -25.48 10.04
C ALA A 47 9.74 -24.54 8.81
N ASP A 48 10.18 -25.01 7.68
CA ASP A 48 10.01 -24.40 6.36
C ASP A 48 8.53 -24.48 5.90
N ALA A 49 8.00 -23.43 5.25
CA ALA A 49 6.60 -23.36 4.86
C ALA A 49 6.21 -24.43 3.84
N ALA A 50 7.02 -24.60 2.81
CA ALA A 50 6.72 -25.56 1.74
C ALA A 50 6.73 -27.00 2.30
N LYS A 51 7.78 -27.34 3.07
CA LYS A 51 7.86 -28.67 3.72
C LYS A 51 6.72 -28.90 4.70
N THR A 52 6.27 -27.84 5.40
CA THR A 52 5.11 -27.96 6.30
C THR A 52 3.84 -28.24 5.52
N ALA A 53 3.61 -27.52 4.42
CA ALA A 53 2.45 -27.75 3.56
C ALA A 53 2.45 -29.17 2.96
N ASP A 54 3.59 -29.62 2.44
CA ASP A 54 3.74 -30.97 1.89
C ASP A 54 3.43 -32.05 2.94
N ASN A 55 3.93 -31.88 4.16
CA ASN A 55 3.65 -32.82 5.25
C ASN A 55 2.17 -32.80 5.68
N ILE A 56 1.55 -31.63 5.74
CA ILE A 56 0.12 -31.52 6.04
C ILE A 56 -0.70 -32.25 4.96
N LEU A 57 -0.41 -32.02 3.69
CA LEU A 57 -1.09 -32.68 2.58
C LEU A 57 -0.89 -34.22 2.63
N TYR A 58 0.33 -34.66 2.91
CA TYR A 58 0.61 -36.08 3.07
C TYR A 58 -0.26 -36.72 4.17
N TRP A 59 -0.30 -36.12 5.38
CA TRP A 59 -1.08 -36.65 6.48
C TRP A 59 -2.59 -36.54 6.30
N LEU A 60 -3.09 -35.49 5.64
CA LEU A 60 -4.50 -35.39 5.28
C LEU A 60 -4.91 -36.54 4.34
N ASN A 61 -4.07 -36.84 3.34
CA ASN A 61 -4.32 -37.95 2.41
C ASN A 61 -4.24 -39.33 3.11
N GLU A 62 -3.24 -39.55 3.97
CA GLU A 62 -3.12 -40.79 4.76
C GLU A 62 -4.32 -41.00 5.69
N ALA A 63 -4.78 -39.93 6.32
CA ALA A 63 -5.96 -39.94 7.19
C ALA A 63 -7.30 -39.97 6.43
N LYS A 64 -7.27 -39.92 5.09
CA LYS A 64 -8.46 -39.87 4.20
C LYS A 64 -9.45 -38.78 4.60
N ILE A 65 -8.93 -37.61 4.95
CA ILE A 65 -9.75 -36.44 5.26
C ILE A 65 -10.25 -35.86 3.94
N GLU A 66 -11.56 -35.89 3.77
CA GLU A 66 -12.20 -35.31 2.57
C GLU A 66 -12.03 -33.79 2.56
N PRO A 67 -11.89 -33.16 1.36
CA PRO A 67 -11.90 -31.71 1.22
C PRO A 67 -13.15 -31.09 1.85
N SER A 68 -12.99 -29.96 2.52
CA SER A 68 -14.11 -29.25 3.15
C SER A 68 -15.20 -28.75 2.19
N GLY A 69 -14.90 -28.72 0.88
CA GLY A 69 -15.80 -28.13 -0.12
C GLY A 69 -15.82 -26.60 -0.14
N PHE A 70 -15.05 -25.93 0.74
CA PHE A 70 -15.02 -24.47 0.82
C PHE A 70 -14.85 -23.78 -0.53
N ALA A 71 -13.99 -24.30 -1.40
CA ALA A 71 -13.78 -23.73 -2.73
C ALA A 71 -15.04 -23.81 -3.62
N ASN A 72 -15.95 -24.74 -3.36
CA ASN A 72 -17.20 -24.89 -4.13
C ASN A 72 -18.27 -23.87 -3.70
N GLU A 73 -18.08 -23.22 -2.56
CA GLU A 73 -18.97 -22.18 -2.04
C GLU A 73 -18.54 -20.78 -2.51
N LEU A 74 -17.37 -20.69 -3.12
CA LEU A 74 -16.91 -19.42 -3.68
C LEU A 74 -17.72 -19.09 -4.95
N PRO A 75 -18.10 -17.83 -5.16
CA PRO A 75 -18.80 -17.44 -6.38
C PRO A 75 -17.91 -17.68 -7.60
N ASP A 76 -18.52 -18.08 -8.73
CA ASP A 76 -17.81 -18.22 -10.02
C ASP A 76 -17.28 -16.89 -10.58
N SER A 77 -17.55 -15.77 -9.90
CA SER A 77 -17.01 -14.47 -10.24
C SER A 77 -15.51 -14.40 -9.94
N ASP A 78 -14.78 -13.70 -10.78
CA ASP A 78 -13.38 -13.40 -10.54
C ASP A 78 -13.25 -12.54 -9.28
N LEU A 79 -12.83 -13.18 -8.17
CA LEU A 79 -12.64 -12.52 -6.88
C LEU A 79 -11.46 -11.53 -6.89
N SER A 80 -10.67 -11.51 -7.96
CA SER A 80 -9.58 -10.55 -8.16
C SER A 80 -10.03 -9.24 -8.80
N THR A 81 -11.31 -9.15 -9.22
CA THR A 81 -11.85 -7.93 -9.81
C THR A 81 -12.54 -7.07 -8.75
N TYR A 82 -12.09 -5.82 -8.66
CA TYR A 82 -12.76 -4.79 -7.88
C TYR A 82 -13.75 -4.04 -8.78
N PRO A 83 -14.86 -3.51 -8.24
CA PRO A 83 -15.72 -2.63 -9.01
C PRO A 83 -14.90 -1.48 -9.61
N ALA A 84 -15.13 -1.18 -10.89
CA ALA A 84 -14.43 -0.07 -11.53
C ALA A 84 -14.72 1.26 -10.81
N GLY A 85 -13.71 2.10 -10.71
CA GLY A 85 -13.88 3.44 -10.20
C GLY A 85 -14.78 4.27 -11.13
N ASP A 86 -15.65 5.08 -10.57
CA ASP A 86 -16.58 5.92 -11.32
C ASP A 86 -16.13 7.40 -11.27
N PRO A 87 -15.79 8.01 -12.43
CA PRO A 87 -15.41 9.42 -12.47
C PRO A 87 -16.51 10.35 -11.95
N ALA A 88 -17.79 9.96 -12.01
CA ALA A 88 -18.89 10.73 -11.47
C ALA A 88 -18.86 10.87 -9.94
N ASN A 89 -18.08 10.03 -9.25
CA ASN A 89 -17.86 10.12 -7.80
C ASN A 89 -16.69 11.07 -7.43
N SER A 90 -16.15 11.81 -8.39
CA SER A 90 -15.17 12.88 -8.12
C SER A 90 -15.86 14.07 -7.48
N ALA A 91 -15.34 14.54 -6.34
CA ALA A 91 -15.78 15.80 -5.76
C ALA A 91 -15.16 16.99 -6.52
N GLU A 92 -15.72 18.19 -6.39
CA GLU A 92 -15.17 19.38 -7.02
C GLU A 92 -13.73 19.65 -6.51
N GLY A 93 -12.78 19.75 -7.42
CA GLY A 93 -11.37 19.96 -7.09
C GLY A 93 -10.60 18.70 -6.68
N PHE A 94 -11.22 17.52 -6.74
CA PHE A 94 -10.60 16.24 -6.42
C PHE A 94 -10.92 15.18 -7.47
N ILE A 95 -10.01 14.23 -7.68
CA ILE A 95 -10.25 13.08 -8.53
C ILE A 95 -10.73 11.87 -7.71
N ASN A 96 -11.68 11.08 -8.21
CA ASN A 96 -12.00 9.79 -7.61
C ASN A 96 -10.77 8.89 -7.65
N PHE A 97 -10.33 8.43 -6.49
CA PHE A 97 -9.08 7.70 -6.35
C PHE A 97 -9.10 6.35 -7.07
N GLU A 98 -10.18 5.62 -6.94
CA GLU A 98 -10.34 4.31 -7.58
C GLU A 98 -10.32 4.44 -9.10
N TYR A 99 -11.03 5.42 -9.65
CA TYR A 99 -11.01 5.72 -11.08
C TYR A 99 -9.60 6.09 -11.57
N ALA A 100 -8.91 6.96 -10.82
CA ALA A 100 -7.55 7.37 -11.17
C ALA A 100 -6.59 6.18 -11.21
N LEU A 101 -6.67 5.26 -10.22
CA LEU A 101 -5.83 4.07 -10.17
C LEU A 101 -6.10 3.11 -11.31
N ASP A 102 -7.37 2.86 -11.66
CA ASP A 102 -7.75 1.99 -12.77
C ASP A 102 -7.18 2.54 -14.09
N ARG A 103 -7.36 3.85 -14.35
CA ARG A 103 -6.82 4.51 -15.55
C ARG A 103 -5.29 4.53 -15.60
N LEU A 104 -4.64 4.81 -14.46
CA LEU A 104 -3.18 4.79 -14.36
C LEU A 104 -2.62 3.38 -14.54
N ASN A 105 -3.26 2.34 -13.99
CA ASN A 105 -2.82 0.97 -14.18
C ASN A 105 -2.69 0.60 -15.66
N ASP A 106 -3.65 1.03 -16.49
CA ASP A 106 -3.67 0.76 -17.92
C ASP A 106 -2.65 1.60 -18.72
N ALA A 107 -2.29 2.77 -18.20
CA ALA A 107 -1.37 3.70 -18.84
C ALA A 107 0.10 3.51 -18.46
N LEU A 108 0.36 2.96 -17.28
CA LEU A 108 1.71 2.74 -16.76
C LEU A 108 2.43 1.60 -17.52
N PRO A 109 3.77 1.67 -17.67
CA PRO A 109 4.53 0.63 -18.36
C PRO A 109 4.30 -0.77 -17.80
N GLU A 110 4.12 -1.78 -18.65
CA GLU A 110 3.85 -3.16 -18.23
C GLU A 110 5.01 -3.77 -17.44
N ASN A 111 6.26 -3.53 -17.87
CA ASN A 111 7.45 -4.10 -17.25
C ASN A 111 7.99 -3.28 -16.07
N ARG A 112 7.13 -2.44 -15.45
CA ARG A 112 7.51 -1.57 -14.34
C ARG A 112 7.97 -2.31 -13.09
N ILE A 113 8.83 -1.68 -12.32
CA ILE A 113 9.04 -1.96 -10.90
C ILE A 113 8.09 -1.02 -10.14
N MET A 114 7.22 -1.57 -9.32
CA MET A 114 6.28 -0.80 -8.51
C MET A 114 6.74 -0.74 -7.06
N MET A 115 6.70 0.45 -6.50
CA MET A 115 7.02 0.70 -5.09
C MET A 115 5.93 1.49 -4.42
N THR A 116 5.69 1.19 -3.14
CA THR A 116 4.81 2.00 -2.30
C THR A 116 5.52 2.44 -1.03
N ASP A 117 5.35 3.69 -0.68
CA ASP A 117 5.62 4.18 0.68
C ASP A 117 4.44 3.82 1.59
N GLY A 118 4.53 4.09 2.90
CA GLY A 118 3.43 3.86 3.84
C GLY A 118 2.35 4.93 3.75
N GLY A 119 1.10 4.56 4.07
CA GLY A 119 -0.02 5.50 4.13
C GLY A 119 -1.37 4.86 3.86
N ARG A 120 -2.45 5.61 4.10
CA ARG A 120 -3.83 5.15 3.94
C ARG A 120 -4.16 4.66 2.52
N TYR A 121 -3.56 5.25 1.51
CA TYR A 121 -3.79 4.99 0.08
C TYR A 121 -3.32 3.60 -0.39
N ILE A 122 -2.42 2.95 0.34
CA ILE A 122 -1.69 1.76 -0.14
C ILE A 122 -2.61 0.58 -0.48
N THR A 123 -3.67 0.36 0.29
CA THR A 123 -4.58 -0.77 0.08
C THR A 123 -5.24 -0.69 -1.29
N GLU A 124 -5.74 0.49 -1.70
CA GLU A 124 -6.35 0.65 -3.02
C GLU A 124 -5.31 0.51 -4.13
N VAL A 125 -4.09 1.03 -3.94
CA VAL A 125 -3.00 0.83 -4.90
C VAL A 125 -2.69 -0.66 -5.08
N TRP A 126 -2.58 -1.43 -4.00
CA TRP A 126 -2.29 -2.85 -4.06
C TRP A 126 -3.40 -3.68 -4.72
N CYS A 127 -4.64 -3.26 -4.53
CA CYS A 127 -5.79 -3.94 -5.10
C CYS A 127 -5.98 -3.67 -6.60
N ARG A 128 -5.57 -2.48 -7.09
CA ARG A 128 -5.90 -2.00 -8.44
C ARG A 128 -4.72 -1.93 -9.39
N VAL A 129 -3.52 -1.68 -8.88
CA VAL A 129 -2.32 -1.52 -9.74
C VAL A 129 -1.56 -2.84 -9.82
N ARG A 130 -1.54 -3.42 -11.02
CA ARG A 130 -0.92 -4.71 -11.29
C ARG A 130 0.60 -4.61 -11.38
N VAL A 131 1.27 -5.69 -11.04
CA VAL A 131 2.71 -5.87 -11.22
C VAL A 131 2.98 -7.11 -12.09
N PRO A 132 4.04 -7.13 -12.90
CA PRO A 132 4.31 -8.25 -13.81
C PRO A 132 4.65 -9.54 -13.07
N ASP A 133 5.27 -9.44 -11.92
CA ASP A 133 5.69 -10.58 -11.08
C ASP A 133 5.97 -10.12 -9.64
N PRO A 134 6.04 -11.04 -8.66
CA PRO A 134 6.25 -10.68 -7.26
C PRO A 134 7.58 -9.95 -6.96
N LYS A 135 8.62 -10.12 -7.80
CA LYS A 135 9.90 -9.43 -7.63
C LYS A 135 9.88 -7.99 -8.12
N SER A 136 8.82 -7.63 -8.82
CA SER A 136 8.59 -6.27 -9.34
C SER A 136 7.81 -5.39 -8.36
N PHE A 137 7.48 -5.90 -7.16
CA PHE A 137 6.81 -5.13 -6.12
C PHE A 137 7.68 -4.97 -4.88
N HIS A 138 7.78 -3.74 -4.40
CA HIS A 138 8.51 -3.40 -3.19
C HIS A 138 7.71 -2.39 -2.35
N MET A 139 7.87 -2.46 -1.03
CA MET A 139 7.24 -1.54 -0.09
C MET A 139 8.20 -1.18 1.04
N THR A 140 7.98 -0.04 1.68
CA THR A 140 8.84 0.48 2.75
C THR A 140 8.35 0.11 4.15
N ASP A 141 7.77 -1.06 4.32
CA ASP A 141 6.98 -1.41 5.51
C ASP A 141 7.78 -1.89 6.72
N ASN A 142 9.03 -2.30 6.55
CA ASN A 142 9.79 -2.98 7.62
C ASN A 142 9.94 -2.17 8.91
N PHE A 143 9.91 -0.85 8.84
CA PHE A 143 10.05 0.04 9.98
C PHE A 143 8.83 0.94 10.19
N ALA A 144 7.86 0.84 9.28
CA ALA A 144 6.66 1.68 9.19
C ALA A 144 6.95 3.19 9.16
N ALA A 145 8.17 3.58 8.73
CA ALA A 145 8.54 4.98 8.56
C ALA A 145 8.15 5.46 7.16
N ILE A 146 7.23 6.40 7.07
CA ILE A 146 6.88 7.07 5.82
C ILE A 146 8.03 7.98 5.34
N GLY A 147 8.05 8.30 4.03
CA GLY A 147 9.05 9.19 3.44
C GLY A 147 10.33 8.49 2.96
N GLN A 148 10.42 7.17 3.04
CA GLN A 148 11.58 6.41 2.58
C GLN A 148 11.41 5.84 1.16
N GLY A 149 10.20 5.87 0.62
CA GLY A 149 9.87 5.31 -0.70
C GLY A 149 10.68 5.94 -1.83
N MET A 150 10.93 7.23 -1.77
CA MET A 150 11.64 7.95 -2.82
C MET A 150 13.10 7.50 -2.96
N GLN A 151 13.83 7.35 -1.85
CA GLN A 151 15.22 6.90 -1.83
C GLN A 151 15.34 5.47 -2.35
N GLN A 152 14.40 4.61 -1.95
CA GLN A 152 14.37 3.22 -2.42
C GLN A 152 14.03 3.14 -3.92
N ALA A 153 13.08 3.96 -4.40
CA ALA A 153 12.73 4.02 -5.82
C ALA A 153 13.92 4.48 -6.69
N ILE A 154 14.68 5.48 -6.24
CA ILE A 154 15.91 5.91 -6.91
C ILE A 154 16.93 4.76 -6.93
N GLY A 155 17.09 4.07 -5.81
CA GLY A 155 17.97 2.90 -5.71
C GLY A 155 17.57 1.81 -6.72
N ALA A 156 16.30 1.46 -6.81
CA ALA A 156 15.78 0.49 -7.77
C ALA A 156 16.04 0.93 -9.23
N ALA A 157 15.80 2.20 -9.56
CA ALA A 157 16.04 2.76 -10.89
C ALA A 157 17.53 2.78 -11.29
N HIS A 158 18.44 2.70 -10.30
CA HIS A 158 19.88 2.57 -10.57
C HIS A 158 20.32 1.12 -10.75
N VAL A 159 19.71 0.20 -10.02
CA VAL A 159 20.02 -1.24 -10.11
C VAL A 159 19.53 -1.83 -11.42
N ASP A 160 18.35 -1.45 -11.87
CA ASP A 160 17.78 -1.90 -13.14
C ASP A 160 17.33 -0.71 -14.01
N PRO A 161 18.24 -0.05 -14.72
CA PRO A 161 17.92 1.11 -15.55
C PRO A 161 17.12 0.77 -16.83
N SER A 162 16.91 -0.51 -17.12
CA SER A 162 16.11 -0.97 -18.27
C SER A 162 14.61 -0.95 -17.99
N ARG A 163 14.20 -0.79 -16.73
CA ARG A 163 12.81 -0.82 -16.30
C ARG A 163 12.41 0.50 -15.63
N PRO A 164 11.27 1.06 -16.01
CA PRO A 164 10.72 2.21 -15.30
C PRO A 164 10.33 1.83 -13.86
N VAL A 165 10.60 2.73 -12.94
CA VAL A 165 10.17 2.60 -11.56
C VAL A 165 8.95 3.49 -11.33
N VAL A 166 7.89 2.94 -10.75
CA VAL A 166 6.67 3.67 -10.36
C VAL A 166 6.57 3.65 -8.85
N LEU A 167 6.64 4.82 -8.25
CA LEU A 167 6.47 5.03 -6.83
C LEU A 167 5.10 5.65 -6.52
N PHE A 168 4.31 4.99 -5.68
CA PHE A 168 3.16 5.61 -5.03
C PHE A 168 3.56 6.06 -3.63
N ILE A 169 3.34 7.33 -3.32
CA ILE A 169 3.72 7.96 -2.06
C ILE A 169 2.64 8.95 -1.62
N GLY A 170 2.35 9.00 -0.32
CA GLY A 170 1.46 10.03 0.22
C GLY A 170 2.14 11.40 0.26
N ASP A 171 1.34 12.45 0.29
CA ASP A 171 1.78 13.85 0.42
C ASP A 171 2.68 14.07 1.64
N GLY A 172 2.29 13.57 2.82
CA GLY A 172 3.09 13.64 4.04
C GLY A 172 4.43 12.92 3.89
N GLY A 173 4.46 11.72 3.30
CA GLY A 173 5.69 10.97 3.03
C GLY A 173 6.60 11.68 2.03
N PHE A 174 6.02 12.23 0.95
CA PHE A 174 6.77 12.99 -0.03
C PHE A 174 7.37 14.27 0.58
N MET A 175 6.62 14.97 1.44
CA MET A 175 7.11 16.15 2.14
C MET A 175 8.24 15.83 3.11
N MET A 176 8.19 14.67 3.80
CA MET A 176 9.23 14.26 4.75
C MET A 176 10.57 13.89 4.11
N GLY A 177 10.56 13.25 2.94
CA GLY A 177 11.81 12.73 2.38
C GLY A 177 11.86 12.71 0.84
N GLY A 178 10.78 13.01 0.15
CA GLY A 178 10.69 12.89 -1.31
C GLY A 178 11.17 14.09 -2.09
N ILE A 179 10.89 15.30 -1.63
CA ILE A 179 11.11 16.54 -2.39
C ILE A 179 12.58 16.70 -2.80
N THR A 180 13.50 16.63 -1.86
CA THR A 180 14.92 16.81 -2.12
C THR A 180 15.49 15.70 -2.98
N GLU A 181 15.01 14.48 -2.78
CA GLU A 181 15.46 13.31 -3.53
C GLU A 181 14.88 13.25 -4.95
N PHE A 182 13.75 13.90 -5.22
CA PHE A 182 13.28 14.06 -6.59
C PHE A 182 14.33 14.75 -7.46
N ASN A 183 15.05 15.74 -6.92
CA ASN A 183 16.18 16.36 -7.64
C ASN A 183 17.32 15.36 -7.91
N THR A 184 17.54 14.38 -7.04
CA THR A 184 18.52 13.31 -7.29
C THR A 184 18.11 12.45 -8.49
N ALA A 185 16.83 12.12 -8.61
CA ALA A 185 16.32 11.41 -9.79
C ALA A 185 16.51 12.23 -11.08
N VAL A 186 16.20 13.53 -11.03
CA VAL A 186 16.39 14.46 -12.16
C VAL A 186 17.86 14.52 -12.59
N ARG A 187 18.78 14.80 -11.64
CA ARG A 187 20.21 14.89 -11.94
C ARG A 187 20.81 13.62 -12.52
N THR A 188 20.25 12.47 -12.15
CA THR A 188 20.73 11.16 -12.62
C THR A 188 19.92 10.63 -13.80
N ASN A 189 18.94 11.39 -14.27
CA ASN A 189 18.07 11.11 -15.42
C ASN A 189 17.54 9.67 -15.41
N ARG A 190 16.88 9.30 -14.29
CA ARG A 190 16.28 7.97 -14.15
C ARG A 190 14.83 7.96 -14.63
N ASP A 191 14.41 6.86 -15.25
CA ASP A 191 13.00 6.66 -15.62
C ASP A 191 12.20 6.35 -14.36
N LEU A 192 11.78 7.41 -13.67
CA LEU A 192 11.05 7.38 -12.40
C LEU A 192 9.73 8.13 -12.54
N ILE A 193 8.65 7.43 -12.28
CA ILE A 193 7.30 7.96 -12.21
C ILE A 193 6.91 8.03 -10.74
N VAL A 194 6.63 9.22 -10.23
CA VAL A 194 6.19 9.44 -8.85
C VAL A 194 4.72 9.83 -8.87
N ILE A 195 3.86 9.00 -8.25
CA ILE A 195 2.44 9.30 -8.06
C ILE A 195 2.25 9.72 -6.61
N VAL A 196 2.02 11.01 -6.39
CA VAL A 196 1.73 11.56 -5.07
C VAL A 196 0.24 11.48 -4.81
N CYS A 197 -0.16 10.67 -3.84
CA CYS A 197 -1.53 10.57 -3.35
C CYS A 197 -1.74 11.67 -2.30
N ASN A 198 -2.19 12.84 -2.74
CA ASN A 198 -2.32 14.05 -1.93
C ASN A 198 -3.75 14.23 -1.42
N ASP A 199 -4.01 13.77 -0.20
CA ASP A 199 -5.25 14.01 0.54
C ASP A 199 -5.10 15.14 1.58
N THR A 200 -4.06 15.96 1.48
CA THR A 200 -3.73 17.09 2.36
C THR A 200 -3.67 16.71 3.85
N ALA A 201 -3.35 15.44 4.15
CA ALA A 201 -3.38 14.97 5.53
C ALA A 201 -2.36 13.85 5.79
N TYR A 202 -2.05 13.64 7.08
CA TYR A 202 -1.64 12.32 7.53
C TYR A 202 -2.90 11.44 7.60
N GLY A 203 -3.28 10.89 6.45
CA GLY A 203 -4.61 10.32 6.23
C GLY A 203 -4.97 9.16 7.15
N ALA A 204 -4.02 8.35 7.61
CA ALA A 204 -4.27 7.28 8.56
C ALA A 204 -4.63 7.84 9.94
N GLU A 205 -3.92 8.87 10.42
CA GLU A 205 -4.15 9.57 11.68
C GLU A 205 -5.43 10.40 11.59
N HIS A 206 -5.67 11.06 10.45
CA HIS A 206 -6.89 11.84 10.21
C HIS A 206 -8.16 11.02 10.44
N ILE A 207 -8.24 9.83 9.82
CA ILE A 207 -9.40 8.94 9.98
C ILE A 207 -9.53 8.44 11.42
N GLN A 208 -8.44 8.05 12.06
CA GLN A 208 -8.47 7.59 13.46
C GLN A 208 -8.95 8.68 14.41
N MET A 209 -8.53 9.93 14.22
CA MET A 209 -9.02 11.04 15.03
C MET A 209 -10.51 11.26 14.83
N ARG A 210 -11.00 11.23 13.58
CA ARG A 210 -12.43 11.36 13.28
C ARG A 210 -13.26 10.22 13.89
N ASP A 211 -12.80 8.98 13.76
CA ASP A 211 -13.50 7.80 14.30
C ASP A 211 -13.59 7.85 15.84
N ARG A 212 -12.62 8.49 16.49
CA ARG A 212 -12.61 8.70 17.96
C ARG A 212 -13.26 10.00 18.39
N ASN A 213 -13.88 10.77 17.47
CA ASN A 213 -14.42 12.10 17.72
C ASN A 213 -13.40 13.09 18.33
N LEU A 214 -12.16 13.01 17.91
CA LEU A 214 -11.09 13.95 18.24
C LEU A 214 -10.95 15.01 17.13
N ASP A 215 -10.37 16.16 17.48
CA ASP A 215 -10.10 17.22 16.51
C ASP A 215 -8.99 16.80 15.55
N PRO A 216 -9.27 16.64 14.23
CA PRO A 216 -8.28 16.20 13.27
C PRO A 216 -7.39 17.32 12.72
N SER A 217 -7.54 18.57 13.17
CA SER A 217 -6.86 19.74 12.60
C SER A 217 -5.33 19.61 12.58
N LEU A 218 -4.75 18.91 13.55
CA LEU A 218 -3.30 18.66 13.59
C LEU A 218 -2.78 17.68 12.53
N THR A 219 -3.67 16.99 11.85
CA THR A 219 -3.33 16.03 10.81
C THR A 219 -3.57 16.55 9.40
N GLN A 220 -4.07 17.77 9.27
CA GLN A 220 -4.38 18.41 8.00
C GLN A 220 -3.33 19.48 7.68
N PHE A 221 -3.01 19.62 6.39
CA PHE A 221 -1.95 20.50 5.90
C PHE A 221 -2.40 21.30 4.69
N ASP A 222 -1.84 22.47 4.55
CA ASP A 222 -1.95 23.30 3.34
C ASP A 222 -0.63 23.20 2.54
N TRP A 223 -0.55 22.17 1.70
CA TRP A 223 0.63 21.88 0.91
C TRP A 223 0.72 22.77 -0.33
N PRO A 224 1.92 23.18 -0.73
CA PRO A 224 2.14 23.73 -2.06
C PRO A 224 1.89 22.66 -3.14
N SER A 225 1.67 23.07 -4.40
CA SER A 225 1.59 22.12 -5.51
C SER A 225 2.90 21.35 -5.67
N PHE A 226 2.87 20.05 -5.47
CA PHE A 226 4.03 19.18 -5.65
C PHE A 226 4.40 19.04 -7.12
N ALA A 227 3.43 19.10 -8.02
CA ALA A 227 3.67 19.15 -9.46
C ALA A 227 4.49 20.38 -9.85
N ALA A 228 4.16 21.57 -9.33
CA ALA A 228 4.94 22.77 -9.57
C ALA A 228 6.36 22.71 -8.99
N ILE A 229 6.51 22.08 -7.82
CA ILE A 229 7.83 21.83 -7.22
C ILE A 229 8.66 20.90 -8.10
N ALA A 230 8.09 19.81 -8.62
CA ALA A 230 8.78 18.88 -9.50
C ALA A 230 9.34 19.58 -10.75
N VAL A 231 8.54 20.47 -11.37
CA VAL A 231 8.98 21.30 -12.50
C VAL A 231 10.12 22.23 -12.08
N SER A 232 10.02 22.88 -10.92
CA SER A 232 11.05 23.78 -10.40
C SER A 232 12.37 23.07 -10.11
N LEU A 233 12.33 21.77 -9.83
CA LEU A 233 13.50 20.91 -9.62
C LEU A 233 14.07 20.37 -10.93
N GLY A 234 13.45 20.68 -12.10
CA GLY A 234 13.92 20.31 -13.43
C GLY A 234 13.35 18.99 -13.96
N GLY A 235 12.37 18.40 -13.31
CA GLY A 235 11.58 17.27 -13.81
C GLY A 235 10.30 17.69 -14.51
N GLU A 236 9.42 16.72 -14.75
CA GLU A 236 8.07 16.97 -15.23
C GLU A 236 7.08 16.86 -14.06
N GLY A 237 5.98 17.64 -14.11
CA GLY A 237 4.96 17.62 -13.05
C GLY A 237 3.57 17.91 -13.61
N VAL A 238 2.58 17.12 -13.21
CA VAL A 238 1.18 17.27 -13.59
C VAL A 238 0.30 17.14 -12.35
N GLU A 239 -0.57 18.11 -12.12
CA GLU A 239 -1.59 18.08 -11.07
C GLU A 239 -2.89 17.51 -11.66
N VAL A 240 -3.57 16.64 -10.91
CA VAL A 240 -4.77 15.94 -11.33
C VAL A 240 -5.86 16.17 -10.27
N ALA A 241 -6.83 17.00 -10.59
CA ALA A 241 -7.99 17.31 -9.76
C ALA A 241 -9.31 16.93 -10.44
N SER A 242 -9.25 16.45 -11.68
CA SER A 242 -10.41 16.06 -12.48
C SER A 242 -10.10 14.90 -13.43
N PRO A 243 -11.12 14.24 -14.01
CA PRO A 243 -10.91 13.25 -15.07
C PRO A 243 -10.16 13.79 -16.29
N ASP A 244 -10.39 15.02 -16.68
CA ASP A 244 -9.72 15.65 -17.84
C ASP A 244 -8.23 15.86 -17.55
N ASP A 245 -7.86 16.29 -16.33
CA ASP A 245 -6.47 16.43 -15.92
C ASP A 245 -5.76 15.07 -15.92
N LEU A 246 -6.49 14.00 -15.57
CA LEU A 246 -5.93 12.64 -15.58
C LEU A 246 -5.54 12.21 -17.00
N GLU A 247 -6.33 12.54 -18.02
CA GLU A 247 -5.97 12.23 -19.40
C GLU A 247 -4.71 13.04 -19.84
N VAL A 248 -4.59 14.28 -19.40
CA VAL A 248 -3.37 15.08 -19.62
C VAL A 248 -2.15 14.42 -18.96
N ALA A 249 -2.31 13.93 -17.72
CA ALA A 249 -1.26 13.23 -17.01
C ALA A 249 -0.86 11.92 -17.71
N ILE A 250 -1.83 11.16 -18.23
CA ILE A 250 -1.58 9.93 -18.99
C ILE A 250 -0.77 10.20 -20.26
N GLU A 251 -1.09 11.26 -21.00
CA GLU A 251 -0.31 11.63 -22.19
C GLU A 251 1.11 12.11 -21.81
N ALA A 252 1.26 12.85 -20.72
CA ALA A 252 2.56 13.24 -20.21
C ALA A 252 3.40 12.01 -19.78
N LEU A 253 2.80 11.03 -19.12
CA LEU A 253 3.44 9.77 -18.74
C LEU A 253 3.98 9.00 -19.95
N LYS A 254 3.24 8.98 -21.06
CA LYS A 254 3.66 8.34 -22.33
C LYS A 254 4.79 9.09 -23.03
N ALA A 255 4.76 10.43 -22.95
CA ALA A 255 5.72 11.29 -23.63
C ALA A 255 7.00 11.58 -22.83
N ARG A 256 7.04 11.20 -21.53
CA ARG A 256 8.12 11.54 -20.59
C ARG A 256 9.50 11.18 -21.11
N LYS A 257 10.48 12.02 -20.79
CA LYS A 257 11.89 11.81 -21.13
C LYS A 257 12.81 11.71 -19.91
N GLY A 258 12.24 11.80 -18.72
CA GLY A 258 12.94 11.77 -17.44
C GLY A 258 11.95 11.58 -16.30
N PRO A 259 12.35 11.90 -15.07
CA PRO A 259 11.48 11.81 -13.91
C PRO A 259 10.25 12.70 -14.04
N ILE A 260 9.10 12.10 -13.80
CA ILE A 260 7.80 12.79 -13.80
C ILE A 260 7.07 12.58 -12.48
N LEU A 261 6.41 13.62 -11.99
CA LEU A 261 5.54 13.57 -10.83
C LEU A 261 4.09 13.85 -11.25
N VAL A 262 3.20 12.94 -10.91
CA VAL A 262 1.74 13.12 -11.03
C VAL A 262 1.18 13.29 -9.64
N GLU A 263 0.59 14.45 -9.37
CA GLU A 263 -0.04 14.78 -8.10
C GLU A 263 -1.54 14.54 -8.20
N LEU A 264 -2.06 13.50 -7.54
CA LEU A 264 -3.48 13.23 -7.44
C LEU A 264 -4.06 14.02 -6.27
N LYS A 265 -4.96 14.96 -6.55
CA LYS A 265 -5.72 15.69 -5.51
C LYS A 265 -6.87 14.82 -5.04
N LEU A 266 -6.80 14.35 -3.81
CA LEU A 266 -7.76 13.43 -3.22
C LEU A 266 -8.57 14.10 -2.12
N ASP A 267 -9.85 13.78 -2.06
CA ASP A 267 -10.71 14.22 -0.96
C ASP A 267 -10.33 13.47 0.34
N PRO A 268 -9.86 14.17 1.39
CA PRO A 268 -9.43 13.53 2.64
C PRO A 268 -10.56 12.74 3.33
N ASP A 269 -11.80 13.07 3.02
CA ASP A 269 -12.98 12.42 3.60
C ASP A 269 -13.51 11.25 2.77
N ASN A 270 -13.05 11.11 1.51
CA ASN A 270 -13.52 10.10 0.56
C ASN A 270 -12.40 9.17 0.05
N VAL A 271 -11.25 9.13 0.68
CA VAL A 271 -10.24 8.10 0.38
C VAL A 271 -10.64 6.81 1.09
N PRO A 272 -10.63 5.66 0.39
CA PRO A 272 -10.99 4.39 1.00
C PRO A 272 -10.21 4.10 2.28
N ARG A 273 -10.89 3.50 3.27
CA ARG A 273 -10.26 3.12 4.53
C ARG A 273 -9.35 1.91 4.31
N MET A 274 -8.18 1.93 4.93
CA MET A 274 -7.34 0.74 4.98
C MET A 274 -8.16 -0.42 5.57
N ARG A 275 -8.40 -1.45 4.78
CA ARG A 275 -9.03 -2.70 5.24
C ARG A 275 -7.93 -3.59 5.80
N MET A 276 -7.73 -3.53 7.12
CA MET A 276 -6.84 -4.46 7.82
C MET A 276 -7.59 -5.69 8.30
#